data_1689e1bcfda169686b6ea84d183822fc
#
_entry.id   1689e1bcfda169686b6ea84d183822fc
#
_cell.length_a   1.000
_cell.length_b   1.000
_cell.length_c   1.000
_cell.angle_alpha   90.00
_cell.angle_beta   90.00
_cell.angle_gamma   90.00
#
_symmetry.space_group_name_H-M   'P 1'
#
loop_
_entity.id
_entity.type
_entity.pdbx_description
1 polymer ?
#
loop_
_entity_poly.entity_id
_entity_poly.type
_entity_poly.pdbx_seq_one_letter_code
_entity_poly.pdbx_strand_id
1 'polypeptide(L)'
;MQADKTGSTLFNTLTEKEKSEIISIPMDYRFLKNDEKLALIERISQHPDIKDKILTEINYLKGISGTSMQTEKDNRESSLEVNIMNVPNNFFEFMNIPILSGHALKTNSDMVADRKLAKRMKKDLLGTTLYNYQDSYTVCGICSDFVADTYNQSQGFVFLPCDFKYYVGHCYLKCVPGKAEEIKTYVKKMLEENLPPSIQLHISTLLEDIHQAQAIENNMKGIILFFSFVSLIITLLGVYSAITLDTERRQKEVAIRKVNGAGLKQIIILFARTYIYQLVLSAALAFPLCYAILQLWKNMYIVFFNDGPLFWISIFIIVAVITTLTIIFRILKIARTNPAEVIKNE
;
A
#
# COMPACT_ATOMS: atom_id res chain seq x y z
N MET A 1 -5.18 0.15 10.04
CA MET A 1 -4.70 1.54 10.26
C MET A 1 -3.72 2.06 9.19
N GLN A 2 -3.02 1.20 8.42
CA GLN A 2 -2.12 1.59 7.34
C GLN A 2 -2.81 1.73 5.98
N ALA A 3 -3.82 0.92 5.69
CA ALA A 3 -4.59 1.02 4.45
C ALA A 3 -5.26 2.39 4.27
N ASP A 4 -5.73 3.02 5.38
CA ASP A 4 -6.31 4.36 5.32
C ASP A 4 -5.31 5.45 4.96
N LYS A 5 -4.02 5.27 5.32
CA LYS A 5 -2.95 6.21 4.93
C LYS A 5 -2.49 6.01 3.48
N THR A 6 -2.55 4.78 2.96
CA THR A 6 -2.18 4.50 1.57
C THR A 6 -3.25 5.03 0.61
N GLY A 7 -4.54 4.94 0.98
CA GLY A 7 -5.65 5.50 0.20
C GLY A 7 -5.62 7.02 0.09
N SER A 8 -5.27 7.69 1.17
CA SER A 8 -5.11 9.14 1.16
C SER A 8 -3.84 9.60 0.43
N THR A 9 -2.91 8.71 0.12
CA THR A 9 -1.64 9.06 -0.55
C THR A 9 -1.71 8.96 -2.07
N LEU A 10 -2.58 8.12 -2.65
CA LEU A 10 -2.76 8.06 -4.10
C LEU A 10 -3.35 9.37 -4.59
N PHE A 11 -2.79 9.89 -5.68
CA PHE A 11 -3.11 11.23 -6.19
C PHE A 11 -3.03 12.27 -5.07
N ASN A 12 -1.89 12.26 -4.38
CA ASN A 12 -1.62 13.02 -3.15
C ASN A 12 -1.75 14.54 -3.28
N THR A 13 -1.82 15.06 -4.49
CA THR A 13 -2.03 16.48 -4.82
C THR A 13 -3.50 16.89 -4.81
N LEU A 14 -4.42 15.90 -4.78
CA LEU A 14 -5.87 16.09 -4.74
C LEU A 14 -6.43 15.74 -3.36
N THR A 15 -7.40 16.52 -2.91
CA THR A 15 -8.20 16.20 -1.71
C THR A 15 -9.20 15.09 -2.01
N GLU A 16 -9.70 14.38 -0.99
CA GLU A 16 -10.73 13.34 -1.16
C GLU A 16 -11.99 13.89 -1.86
N LYS A 17 -12.35 15.13 -1.57
CA LYS A 17 -13.46 15.80 -2.24
C LYS A 17 -13.19 16.02 -3.72
N GLU A 18 -12.02 16.48 -4.10
CA GLU A 18 -11.64 16.65 -5.52
C GLU A 18 -11.60 15.31 -6.26
N LYS A 19 -11.11 14.24 -5.62
CA LYS A 19 -11.11 12.89 -6.19
C LYS A 19 -12.53 12.38 -6.44
N SER A 20 -13.50 12.71 -5.58
CA SER A 20 -14.90 12.35 -5.79
C SER A 20 -15.60 13.18 -6.88
N GLU A 21 -15.01 14.28 -7.32
CA GLU A 21 -15.50 15.17 -8.37
C GLU A 21 -14.84 14.93 -9.75
N ILE A 22 -13.92 13.97 -9.84
CA ILE A 22 -13.29 13.53 -11.08
C ILE A 22 -13.94 12.22 -11.52
N ILE A 23 -14.59 12.22 -12.70
CA ILE A 23 -15.19 11.03 -13.30
C ILE A 23 -14.16 10.33 -14.16
N SER A 24 -14.08 9.03 -14.03
CA SER A 24 -13.18 8.10 -14.68
C SER A 24 -13.95 7.27 -15.70
N ILE A 25 -13.59 7.38 -16.98
CA ILE A 25 -14.31 6.76 -18.09
C ILE A 25 -13.32 5.91 -18.90
N PRO A 26 -13.45 4.58 -18.88
CA PRO A 26 -12.70 3.72 -19.79
C PRO A 26 -13.11 3.99 -21.24
N MET A 27 -12.12 4.15 -22.12
CA MET A 27 -12.30 4.37 -23.56
C MET A 27 -11.59 3.32 -24.42
N ASP A 28 -11.23 2.18 -23.83
CA ASP A 28 -10.53 1.07 -24.48
C ASP A 28 -11.43 0.20 -25.38
N TYR A 29 -12.51 0.78 -25.90
CA TYR A 29 -13.46 0.13 -26.79
C TYR A 29 -12.83 -0.11 -28.17
N ARG A 30 -12.57 -1.38 -28.51
CA ARG A 30 -11.88 -1.79 -29.75
C ARG A 30 -12.67 -1.57 -31.02
N PHE A 31 -14.01 -1.48 -30.93
CA PHE A 31 -14.90 -1.30 -32.08
C PHE A 31 -15.11 0.18 -32.46
N LEU A 32 -14.75 1.14 -31.60
CA LEU A 32 -14.74 2.55 -31.95
C LEU A 32 -13.35 2.96 -32.46
N LYS A 33 -13.35 3.66 -33.59
CA LYS A 33 -12.15 4.33 -34.08
C LYS A 33 -11.76 5.47 -33.11
N ASN A 34 -10.49 5.84 -33.09
CA ASN A 34 -10.02 6.87 -32.17
C ASN A 34 -10.69 8.23 -32.41
N ASP A 35 -10.93 8.59 -33.67
CA ASP A 35 -11.65 9.83 -34.04
C ASP A 35 -13.09 9.84 -33.50
N GLU A 36 -13.79 8.70 -33.51
CA GLU A 36 -15.14 8.56 -32.96
C GLU A 36 -15.12 8.71 -31.42
N LYS A 37 -14.11 8.13 -30.75
CA LYS A 37 -13.90 8.31 -29.29
C LYS A 37 -13.67 9.78 -28.96
N LEU A 38 -12.79 10.45 -29.69
CA LEU A 38 -12.49 11.87 -29.49
C LEU A 38 -13.73 12.73 -29.70
N ALA A 39 -14.51 12.49 -30.77
CA ALA A 39 -15.74 13.21 -31.03
C ALA A 39 -16.80 12.99 -29.93
N LEU A 40 -16.91 11.77 -29.42
CA LEU A 40 -17.81 11.45 -28.31
C LEU A 40 -17.39 12.14 -26.99
N ILE A 41 -16.11 12.12 -26.66
CA ILE A 41 -15.59 12.82 -25.48
C ILE A 41 -15.78 14.33 -25.61
N GLU A 42 -15.59 14.89 -26.82
CA GLU A 42 -15.81 16.31 -27.08
C GLU A 42 -17.26 16.69 -26.80
N ARG A 43 -18.22 15.91 -27.34
CA ARG A 43 -19.65 16.11 -27.07
C ARG A 43 -20.02 16.01 -25.61
N ILE A 44 -19.48 15.02 -24.90
CA ILE A 44 -19.68 14.87 -23.45
C ILE A 44 -19.15 16.10 -22.70
N SER A 45 -17.97 16.57 -23.08
CA SER A 45 -17.29 17.70 -22.42
C SER A 45 -17.99 19.06 -22.59
N GLN A 46 -18.96 19.16 -23.53
CA GLN A 46 -19.76 20.39 -23.72
C GLN A 46 -20.78 20.62 -22.60
N HIS A 47 -20.97 19.66 -21.68
CA HIS A 47 -21.87 19.86 -20.55
C HIS A 47 -21.37 20.98 -19.62
N PRO A 48 -22.23 21.96 -19.23
CA PRO A 48 -21.82 23.15 -18.48
C PRO A 48 -21.20 22.84 -17.10
N ASP A 49 -21.53 21.70 -16.52
CA ASP A 49 -21.00 21.28 -15.23
C ASP A 49 -19.68 20.48 -15.34
N ILE A 50 -19.12 20.33 -16.52
CA ILE A 50 -17.79 19.78 -16.75
C ILE A 50 -16.80 20.92 -16.92
N LYS A 51 -15.83 21.02 -16.03
CA LYS A 51 -14.86 22.13 -16.00
C LYS A 51 -13.64 21.88 -16.89
N ASP A 52 -13.16 20.65 -16.89
CA ASP A 52 -11.92 20.26 -17.57
C ASP A 52 -11.91 18.77 -17.86
N LYS A 53 -11.06 18.35 -18.78
CA LYS A 53 -10.84 16.95 -19.14
C LYS A 53 -9.38 16.65 -19.40
N ILE A 54 -8.97 15.42 -19.13
CA ILE A 54 -7.72 14.87 -19.62
C ILE A 54 -7.96 13.52 -20.29
N LEU A 55 -7.18 13.27 -21.34
CA LEU A 55 -7.15 12.00 -22.05
C LEU A 55 -5.87 11.27 -21.64
N THR A 56 -5.96 9.95 -21.56
CA THR A 56 -4.83 9.10 -21.18
C THR A 56 -4.85 7.81 -21.98
N GLU A 57 -3.70 7.18 -22.14
CA GLU A 57 -3.61 5.87 -22.81
C GLU A 57 -4.21 4.76 -21.94
N ILE A 58 -4.01 4.85 -20.63
CA ILE A 58 -4.45 3.85 -19.64
C ILE A 58 -5.03 4.55 -18.42
N ASN A 59 -5.81 3.82 -17.64
CA ASN A 59 -6.12 4.24 -16.27
C ASN A 59 -4.84 4.21 -15.43
N TYR A 60 -4.46 5.34 -14.86
CA TYR A 60 -3.22 5.46 -14.08
C TYR A 60 -3.15 4.57 -12.83
N LEU A 61 -4.29 4.06 -12.34
CA LEU A 61 -4.35 3.10 -11.23
C LEU A 61 -4.13 1.64 -11.67
N LYS A 62 -4.16 1.33 -12.97
CA LYS A 62 -4.04 -0.04 -13.49
C LYS A 62 -2.61 -0.44 -13.87
N GLY A 63 -1.66 0.41 -13.61
CA GLY A 63 -0.25 0.14 -13.77
C GLY A 63 0.50 1.23 -14.52
N ILE A 64 1.67 1.53 -14.04
CA ILE A 64 2.62 2.46 -14.62
C ILE A 64 3.81 1.63 -15.05
N SER A 65 4.22 1.79 -16.30
CA SER A 65 5.36 1.04 -16.83
C SER A 65 6.67 1.65 -16.35
N GLY A 66 7.46 0.83 -15.63
CA GLY A 66 8.86 1.11 -15.43
C GLY A 66 9.64 0.91 -16.74
N THR A 67 10.54 1.81 -17.04
CA THR A 67 11.46 1.73 -18.18
C THR A 67 12.83 2.23 -17.80
N SER A 68 13.77 2.02 -18.70
CA SER A 68 15.13 2.50 -18.55
C SER A 68 15.40 3.65 -19.52
N MET A 69 15.83 4.78 -18.98
CA MET A 69 16.32 5.92 -19.75
C MET A 69 17.83 6.08 -19.55
N GLN A 70 18.53 6.57 -20.53
CA GLN A 70 19.98 6.79 -20.48
C GLN A 70 20.28 8.28 -20.34
N THR A 71 21.28 8.60 -19.52
CA THR A 71 21.79 9.98 -19.39
C THR A 71 22.81 10.33 -20.46
N GLU A 72 23.39 9.32 -21.11
CA GLU A 72 24.29 9.44 -22.24
C GLU A 72 23.82 8.55 -23.37
N LYS A 73 23.77 9.07 -24.58
CA LYS A 73 23.29 8.35 -25.76
C LYS A 73 24.12 7.09 -25.97
N ASP A 74 23.44 5.97 -26.19
CA ASP A 74 24.00 4.64 -26.47
C ASP A 74 24.93 4.06 -25.39
N ASN A 75 24.94 4.66 -24.18
CA ASN A 75 25.69 4.16 -23.04
C ASN A 75 24.78 3.41 -22.06
N ARG A 76 24.81 2.07 -22.08
CA ARG A 76 23.99 1.25 -21.17
C ARG A 76 24.39 1.39 -19.70
N GLU A 77 25.62 1.75 -19.39
CA GLU A 77 26.08 1.96 -18.02
C GLU A 77 25.48 3.23 -17.40
N SER A 78 25.06 4.18 -18.25
CA SER A 78 24.35 5.40 -17.84
C SER A 78 22.84 5.20 -17.64
N SER A 79 22.38 3.95 -17.61
CA SER A 79 20.97 3.58 -17.56
C SER A 79 20.34 3.87 -16.23
N LEU A 80 19.18 4.53 -16.26
CA LEU A 80 18.39 4.96 -15.12
C LEU A 80 16.99 4.37 -15.23
N GLU A 81 16.60 3.57 -14.27
CA GLU A 81 15.22 3.10 -14.18
C GLU A 81 14.30 4.21 -13.70
N VAL A 82 13.23 4.44 -14.42
CA VAL A 82 12.21 5.46 -14.17
C VAL A 82 10.82 4.94 -14.50
N ASN A 83 9.81 5.52 -13.88
CA ASN A 83 8.42 5.28 -14.25
C ASN A 83 7.99 6.34 -15.27
N ILE A 84 7.47 5.92 -16.41
CA ILE A 84 6.99 6.84 -17.45
C ILE A 84 5.47 6.99 -17.36
N MET A 85 5.02 8.24 -17.43
CA MET A 85 3.63 8.60 -17.65
C MET A 85 3.52 9.49 -18.90
N ASN A 86 2.77 9.01 -19.89
CA ASN A 86 2.38 9.82 -21.03
C ASN A 86 1.16 10.66 -20.64
N VAL A 87 1.29 11.98 -20.75
CA VAL A 87 0.30 12.91 -20.21
C VAL A 87 -0.01 14.05 -21.19
N PRO A 88 -1.24 14.58 -21.18
CA PRO A 88 -1.58 15.78 -21.93
C PRO A 88 -0.96 17.03 -21.30
N ASN A 89 -0.89 18.12 -22.06
CA ASN A 89 -0.25 19.36 -21.61
C ASN A 89 -0.92 19.97 -20.37
N ASN A 90 -2.25 19.81 -20.21
CA ASN A 90 -3.00 20.32 -19.05
C ASN A 90 -2.99 19.37 -17.83
N PHE A 91 -2.23 18.26 -17.87
CA PHE A 91 -2.20 17.25 -16.80
C PHE A 91 -1.82 17.83 -15.44
N PHE A 92 -0.79 18.65 -15.39
CA PHE A 92 -0.29 19.21 -14.14
C PHE A 92 -1.30 20.14 -13.46
N GLU A 93 -2.00 20.95 -14.27
CA GLU A 93 -3.08 21.82 -13.79
C GLU A 93 -4.29 21.00 -13.35
N PHE A 94 -4.71 20.03 -14.17
CA PHE A 94 -5.83 19.15 -13.87
C PHE A 94 -5.64 18.39 -12.56
N MET A 95 -4.44 17.83 -12.33
CA MET A 95 -4.11 17.03 -11.16
C MET A 95 -3.57 17.85 -9.98
N ASN A 96 -3.59 19.20 -10.07
CA ASN A 96 -3.07 20.12 -9.07
C ASN A 96 -1.60 19.80 -8.68
N ILE A 97 -0.75 19.43 -9.66
CA ILE A 97 0.65 19.10 -9.44
C ILE A 97 1.50 20.35 -9.60
N PRO A 98 2.08 20.91 -8.52
CA PRO A 98 2.90 22.12 -8.65
C PRO A 98 4.24 21.82 -9.33
N ILE A 99 4.61 22.66 -10.29
CA ILE A 99 5.95 22.70 -10.87
C ILE A 99 6.84 23.50 -9.91
N LEU A 100 7.89 22.86 -9.40
CA LEU A 100 8.79 23.44 -8.39
C LEU A 100 9.90 24.27 -9.01
N SER A 101 10.36 23.87 -10.20
CA SER A 101 11.36 24.61 -10.99
C SER A 101 11.17 24.33 -12.49
N GLY A 102 11.57 25.29 -13.34
CA GLY A 102 11.35 25.19 -14.77
C GLY A 102 9.89 25.48 -15.18
N HIS A 103 9.37 24.72 -16.13
CA HIS A 103 8.01 24.87 -16.65
C HIS A 103 7.37 23.52 -16.98
N ALA A 104 6.04 23.48 -17.15
CA ALA A 104 5.30 22.31 -17.62
C ALA A 104 5.60 22.02 -19.10
N LEU A 105 5.14 20.87 -19.58
CA LEU A 105 5.29 20.41 -20.97
C LEU A 105 4.74 21.44 -21.97
N LYS A 106 5.52 21.77 -23.01
CA LYS A 106 5.14 22.67 -24.09
C LYS A 106 5.41 22.10 -25.48
N THR A 107 6.47 21.30 -25.60
CA THR A 107 6.89 20.68 -26.87
C THR A 107 6.97 19.17 -26.73
N ASN A 108 6.97 18.46 -27.85
CA ASN A 108 7.06 16.99 -27.85
C ASN A 108 8.42 16.44 -27.37
N SER A 109 9.42 17.30 -27.23
CA SER A 109 10.74 16.94 -26.69
C SER A 109 10.90 17.32 -25.22
N ASP A 110 9.88 17.91 -24.61
CA ASP A 110 9.90 18.28 -23.20
C ASP A 110 9.66 17.05 -22.32
N MET A 111 10.26 17.08 -21.14
CA MET A 111 10.01 16.11 -20.08
C MET A 111 9.95 16.84 -18.74
N VAL A 112 9.00 16.43 -17.90
CA VAL A 112 8.97 16.86 -16.50
C VAL A 112 9.35 15.68 -15.63
N ALA A 113 10.27 15.88 -14.68
CA ALA A 113 10.67 14.87 -13.69
C ALA A 113 10.05 15.18 -12.32
N ASP A 114 9.79 14.18 -11.52
CA ASP A 114 9.41 14.42 -10.13
C ASP A 114 10.62 14.76 -9.24
N ARG A 115 10.35 15.38 -8.10
CA ARG A 115 11.40 15.77 -7.13
C ARG A 115 12.18 14.56 -6.60
N LYS A 116 11.55 13.37 -6.55
CA LYS A 116 12.16 12.12 -6.08
C LYS A 116 13.27 11.67 -7.03
N LEU A 117 13.02 11.69 -8.33
CA LEU A 117 14.02 11.39 -9.35
C LEU A 117 15.16 12.40 -9.31
N ALA A 118 14.84 13.71 -9.19
CA ALA A 118 15.83 14.76 -9.08
C ALA A 118 16.79 14.57 -7.89
N LYS A 119 16.25 14.18 -6.73
CA LYS A 119 17.06 13.86 -5.55
C LYS A 119 17.94 12.63 -5.73
N ARG A 120 17.43 11.59 -6.42
CA ARG A 120 18.18 10.35 -6.67
C ARG A 120 19.38 10.57 -7.56
N MET A 121 19.26 11.44 -8.55
CA MET A 121 20.32 11.74 -9.51
C MET A 121 21.47 12.55 -8.91
N LYS A 122 21.30 13.22 -7.77
CA LYS A 122 22.32 14.07 -7.10
C LYS A 122 22.94 15.15 -8.01
N LYS A 123 22.35 15.40 -9.17
CA LYS A 123 22.73 16.44 -10.15
C LYS A 123 21.52 17.32 -10.43
N ASP A 124 21.76 18.52 -10.88
CA ASP A 124 20.69 19.36 -11.41
C ASP A 124 20.19 18.72 -12.71
N LEU A 125 18.95 18.21 -12.64
CA LEU A 125 18.29 17.54 -13.76
C LEU A 125 17.74 18.54 -14.78
N LEU A 126 17.50 19.79 -14.38
CA LEU A 126 16.90 20.79 -15.25
C LEU A 126 17.82 21.06 -16.44
N GLY A 127 17.29 20.99 -17.65
CA GLY A 127 18.05 21.15 -18.88
C GLY A 127 18.86 19.92 -19.32
N THR A 128 18.86 18.81 -18.53
CA THR A 128 19.52 17.56 -18.93
C THR A 128 18.69 16.82 -19.96
N THR A 129 19.33 16.26 -20.99
CA THR A 129 18.65 15.39 -21.97
C THR A 129 18.76 13.94 -21.52
N LEU A 130 17.62 13.23 -21.50
CA LEU A 130 17.54 11.79 -21.29
C LEU A 130 17.10 11.11 -22.59
N TYR A 131 17.65 9.92 -22.81
CA TYR A 131 17.46 9.14 -24.05
C TYR A 131 16.65 7.88 -23.74
N ASN A 132 15.63 7.64 -24.56
CA ASN A 132 14.83 6.41 -24.54
C ASN A 132 14.88 5.77 -25.93
N TYR A 133 15.64 4.73 -26.13
CA TYR A 133 15.87 4.07 -27.42
C TYR A 133 16.23 5.04 -28.56
N GLN A 134 15.21 5.51 -29.32
CA GLN A 134 15.39 6.40 -30.47
C GLN A 134 15.06 7.85 -30.16
N ASP A 135 14.34 8.09 -29.05
CA ASP A 135 13.86 9.41 -28.70
C ASP A 135 14.76 10.08 -27.65
N SER A 136 14.78 11.39 -27.67
CA SER A 136 15.48 12.21 -26.69
C SER A 136 14.54 13.27 -26.13
N TYR A 137 14.58 13.41 -24.80
CA TYR A 137 13.73 14.35 -24.08
C TYR A 137 14.57 15.24 -23.18
N THR A 138 14.28 16.53 -23.15
CA THR A 138 14.97 17.48 -22.29
C THR A 138 14.11 17.77 -21.05
N VAL A 139 14.71 17.66 -19.86
CA VAL A 139 14.02 17.96 -18.62
C VAL A 139 13.75 19.46 -18.54
N CYS A 140 12.54 19.89 -18.83
CA CYS A 140 12.09 21.27 -18.85
C CYS A 140 11.56 21.73 -17.49
N GLY A 141 11.22 20.81 -16.61
CA GLY A 141 10.66 21.12 -15.29
C GLY A 141 10.82 20.00 -14.27
N ILE A 142 10.75 20.39 -13.02
CA ILE A 142 10.71 19.46 -11.87
C ILE A 142 9.41 19.73 -11.11
N CYS A 143 8.58 18.70 -10.96
CA CYS A 143 7.31 18.79 -10.22
C CYS A 143 7.44 18.24 -8.79
N SER A 144 6.41 18.45 -7.98
CA SER A 144 6.27 17.79 -6.67
C SER A 144 6.16 16.28 -6.83
N ASP A 145 6.42 15.56 -5.73
CA ASP A 145 6.25 14.10 -5.70
C ASP A 145 4.79 13.74 -5.97
N PHE A 146 4.55 12.90 -6.97
CA PHE A 146 3.25 12.42 -7.37
C PHE A 146 3.13 10.92 -7.12
N VAL A 147 2.00 10.47 -6.62
CA VAL A 147 1.76 9.07 -6.26
C VAL A 147 0.52 8.58 -6.99
N ALA A 148 0.70 7.82 -8.07
CA ALA A 148 -0.41 7.23 -8.83
C ALA A 148 -0.64 5.75 -8.54
N ASP A 149 0.39 5.04 -8.06
CA ASP A 149 0.34 3.61 -7.75
C ASP A 149 0.94 3.32 -6.38
N THR A 150 0.50 2.26 -5.71
CA THR A 150 1.06 1.78 -4.44
C THR A 150 2.35 1.00 -4.62
N TYR A 151 2.59 0.48 -5.82
CA TYR A 151 3.73 -0.36 -6.15
C TYR A 151 4.75 0.37 -7.02
N ASN A 152 6.02 0.00 -6.96
CA ASN A 152 7.09 0.38 -7.90
C ASN A 152 7.53 1.86 -7.95
N GLN A 153 7.23 2.69 -6.96
CA GLN A 153 7.59 4.11 -7.01
C GLN A 153 8.96 4.46 -6.39
N SER A 154 9.80 3.48 -6.13
CA SER A 154 11.17 3.77 -5.66
C SER A 154 12.00 4.55 -6.68
N GLN A 155 11.64 4.45 -7.96
CA GLN A 155 12.41 4.94 -9.10
C GLN A 155 12.19 6.42 -9.43
N GLY A 156 11.04 7.01 -9.05
CA GLY A 156 10.61 8.34 -9.45
C GLY A 156 9.93 8.36 -10.82
N PHE A 157 9.25 9.46 -11.13
CA PHE A 157 8.45 9.63 -12.34
C PHE A 157 9.09 10.59 -13.34
N VAL A 158 8.89 10.26 -14.61
CA VAL A 158 9.04 11.17 -15.74
C VAL A 158 7.71 11.26 -16.48
N PHE A 159 7.31 12.48 -16.79
CA PHE A 159 6.10 12.81 -17.52
C PHE A 159 6.50 13.23 -18.93
N LEU A 160 5.99 12.50 -19.93
CA LEU A 160 6.23 12.77 -21.35
C LEU A 160 4.97 13.29 -22.00
N PRO A 161 5.08 14.22 -22.94
CA PRO A 161 3.95 14.71 -23.71
C PRO A 161 3.37 13.59 -24.57
N CYS A 162 2.06 13.49 -24.62
CA CYS A 162 1.36 12.54 -25.49
C CYS A 162 0.33 13.26 -26.33
N ASP A 163 0.35 12.97 -27.62
CA ASP A 163 -0.71 13.35 -28.56
C ASP A 163 -1.68 12.18 -28.68
N PHE A 164 -2.85 12.30 -28.03
CA PHE A 164 -3.90 11.27 -28.01
C PHE A 164 -4.64 11.12 -29.34
N LYS A 165 -4.16 11.75 -30.42
CA LYS A 165 -4.73 11.63 -31.76
C LYS A 165 -4.80 10.18 -32.26
N TYR A 166 -3.83 9.35 -31.89
CA TYR A 166 -3.75 7.96 -32.36
C TYR A 166 -4.44 6.95 -31.46
N TYR A 167 -4.44 7.19 -30.17
CA TYR A 167 -5.05 6.26 -29.20
C TYR A 167 -5.50 6.96 -27.93
N VAL A 168 -6.75 6.74 -27.55
CA VAL A 168 -7.32 7.11 -26.26
C VAL A 168 -7.85 5.84 -25.58
N GLY A 169 -7.30 5.50 -24.44
CA GLY A 169 -7.74 4.36 -23.65
C GLY A 169 -8.55 4.74 -22.41
N HIS A 170 -8.40 5.99 -21.94
CA HIS A 170 -9.11 6.48 -20.76
C HIS A 170 -9.34 7.99 -20.82
N CYS A 171 -10.39 8.45 -20.13
CA CYS A 171 -10.72 9.87 -20.00
C CYS A 171 -11.07 10.18 -18.54
N TYR A 172 -10.53 11.28 -18.02
CA TYR A 172 -10.95 11.85 -16.74
C TYR A 172 -11.63 13.19 -16.98
N LEU A 173 -12.80 13.38 -16.36
CA LEU A 173 -13.58 14.62 -16.42
C LEU A 173 -13.65 15.26 -15.04
N LYS A 174 -13.24 16.48 -14.91
CA LYS A 174 -13.35 17.28 -13.67
C LYS A 174 -14.69 18.00 -13.66
N CYS A 175 -15.52 17.70 -12.68
CA CYS A 175 -16.87 18.24 -12.56
C CYS A 175 -16.94 19.45 -11.63
N VAL A 176 -18.04 20.19 -11.73
CA VAL A 176 -18.41 21.20 -10.74
C VAL A 176 -18.69 20.49 -9.42
N PRO A 177 -18.26 21.04 -8.25
CA PRO A 177 -18.46 20.45 -6.95
C PRO A 177 -19.93 20.07 -6.69
N GLY A 178 -20.13 18.81 -6.28
CA GLY A 178 -21.44 18.25 -5.95
C GLY A 178 -22.26 17.77 -7.16
N LYS A 179 -21.71 17.84 -8.40
CA LYS A 179 -22.42 17.44 -9.64
C LYS A 179 -21.93 16.09 -10.19
N ALA A 180 -21.01 15.40 -9.55
CA ALA A 180 -20.41 14.18 -10.07
C ALA A 180 -21.43 13.09 -10.41
N GLU A 181 -22.44 12.82 -9.57
CA GLU A 181 -23.46 11.79 -9.80
C GLU A 181 -24.40 12.14 -10.96
N GLU A 182 -24.74 13.42 -11.11
CA GLU A 182 -25.56 13.91 -12.23
C GLU A 182 -24.80 13.75 -13.56
N ILE A 183 -23.53 14.16 -13.57
CA ILE A 183 -22.67 14.02 -14.75
C ILE A 183 -22.38 12.55 -15.04
N LYS A 184 -22.18 11.69 -14.04
CA LYS A 184 -22.02 10.25 -14.22
C LYS A 184 -23.23 9.62 -14.93
N THR A 185 -24.44 10.03 -14.52
CA THR A 185 -25.69 9.59 -15.18
C THR A 185 -25.77 10.11 -16.63
N TYR A 186 -25.42 11.37 -16.86
CA TYR A 186 -25.38 11.97 -18.19
C TYR A 186 -24.37 11.25 -19.11
N VAL A 187 -23.14 11.03 -18.63
CA VAL A 187 -22.09 10.30 -19.36
C VAL A 187 -22.55 8.89 -19.70
N LYS A 188 -23.16 8.19 -18.73
CA LYS A 188 -23.70 6.85 -18.96
C LYS A 188 -24.71 6.82 -20.08
N LYS A 189 -25.68 7.74 -20.08
CA LYS A 189 -26.68 7.86 -21.13
C LYS A 189 -26.04 8.13 -22.51
N MET A 190 -25.09 9.07 -22.57
CA MET A 190 -24.37 9.40 -23.79
C MET A 190 -23.58 8.20 -24.36
N LEU A 191 -22.99 7.40 -23.49
CA LEU A 191 -22.27 6.20 -23.90
C LEU A 191 -23.25 5.09 -24.34
N GLU A 192 -24.36 4.86 -23.64
CA GLU A 192 -25.40 3.89 -24.02
C GLU A 192 -26.02 4.20 -25.38
N GLU A 193 -26.16 5.47 -25.74
CA GLU A 193 -26.69 5.88 -27.06
C GLU A 193 -25.69 5.65 -28.21
N ASN A 194 -24.39 5.59 -27.94
CA ASN A 194 -23.33 5.50 -28.94
C ASN A 194 -22.58 4.16 -28.94
N LEU A 195 -22.85 3.29 -27.98
CA LEU A 195 -22.17 2.00 -27.81
C LEU A 195 -23.17 0.84 -27.94
N PRO A 196 -22.72 -0.34 -28.41
CA PRO A 196 -23.57 -1.53 -28.44
C PRO A 196 -24.06 -1.92 -27.03
N PRO A 197 -25.33 -2.39 -26.91
CA PRO A 197 -25.91 -2.76 -25.61
C PRO A 197 -25.19 -3.91 -24.86
N SER A 198 -24.34 -4.64 -25.59
CA SER A 198 -23.54 -5.74 -25.00
C SER A 198 -22.37 -5.28 -24.15
N ILE A 199 -22.08 -3.98 -24.14
CA ILE A 199 -20.93 -3.43 -23.40
C ILE A 199 -21.34 -3.06 -22.00
N GLN A 200 -20.60 -3.61 -21.03
CA GLN A 200 -20.72 -3.18 -19.65
C GLN A 200 -19.96 -1.86 -19.46
N LEU A 201 -20.72 -0.78 -19.26
CA LEU A 201 -20.16 0.53 -18.97
C LEU A 201 -19.75 0.59 -17.50
N HIS A 202 -18.48 0.80 -17.26
CA HIS A 202 -17.95 1.04 -15.92
C HIS A 202 -17.52 2.51 -15.81
N ILE A 203 -18.43 3.33 -15.29
CA ILE A 203 -18.17 4.75 -15.04
C ILE A 203 -18.10 4.93 -13.54
N SER A 204 -17.01 5.44 -13.07
CA SER A 204 -16.69 5.62 -11.65
C SER A 204 -16.18 7.02 -11.39
N THR A 205 -16.05 7.39 -10.12
CA THR A 205 -15.23 8.53 -9.73
C THR A 205 -13.79 8.05 -9.50
N LEU A 206 -12.82 8.95 -9.58
CA LEU A 206 -11.42 8.65 -9.26
C LEU A 206 -11.29 8.08 -7.84
N LEU A 207 -12.10 8.58 -6.89
CA LEU A 207 -12.13 8.06 -5.52
C LEU A 207 -12.63 6.61 -5.46
N GLU A 208 -13.70 6.27 -6.20
CA GLU A 208 -14.21 4.90 -6.30
C GLU A 208 -13.15 3.97 -6.91
N ASP A 209 -12.48 4.40 -7.97
CA ASP A 209 -11.39 3.63 -8.59
C ASP A 209 -10.24 3.37 -7.61
N ILE A 210 -9.86 4.37 -6.83
CA ILE A 210 -8.84 4.23 -5.77
C ILE A 210 -9.29 3.21 -4.73
N HIS A 211 -10.53 3.30 -4.25
CA HIS A 211 -11.08 2.33 -3.29
C HIS A 211 -11.12 0.92 -3.86
N GLN A 212 -11.48 0.77 -5.14
CA GLN A 212 -11.50 -0.53 -5.81
C GLN A 212 -10.09 -1.10 -5.99
N ALA A 213 -9.13 -0.29 -6.39
CA ALA A 213 -7.72 -0.72 -6.49
C ALA A 213 -7.18 -1.22 -5.14
N GLN A 214 -7.60 -0.60 -4.04
CA GLN A 214 -7.21 -0.99 -2.69
C GLN A 214 -8.04 -2.13 -2.09
N ALA A 215 -9.17 -2.51 -2.70
CA ALA A 215 -10.03 -3.57 -2.17
C ALA A 215 -9.27 -4.90 -2.02
N ILE A 216 -8.35 -5.22 -2.94
CA ILE A 216 -7.50 -6.41 -2.87
C ILE A 216 -6.60 -6.37 -1.63
N GLU A 217 -5.97 -5.23 -1.35
CA GLU A 217 -5.10 -5.06 -0.17
C GLU A 217 -5.91 -5.15 1.13
N ASN A 218 -7.10 -4.56 1.17
CA ASN A 218 -7.98 -4.62 2.33
C ASN A 218 -8.49 -6.06 2.59
N ASN A 219 -8.80 -6.82 1.54
CA ASN A 219 -9.18 -8.23 1.66
C ASN A 219 -7.99 -9.08 2.16
N MET A 220 -6.79 -8.87 1.63
CA MET A 220 -5.58 -9.55 2.12
C MET A 220 -5.30 -9.22 3.59
N LYS A 221 -5.49 -7.97 4.01
CA LYS A 221 -5.38 -7.56 5.42
C LYS A 221 -6.36 -8.33 6.32
N GLY A 222 -7.61 -8.49 5.88
CA GLY A 222 -8.62 -9.29 6.60
C GLY A 222 -8.18 -10.74 6.77
N ILE A 223 -7.69 -11.37 5.71
CA ILE A 223 -7.17 -12.74 5.70
C ILE A 223 -5.98 -12.89 6.65
N ILE A 224 -5.02 -11.98 6.59
CA ILE A 224 -3.83 -11.98 7.46
C ILE A 224 -4.24 -11.85 8.93
N LEU A 225 -5.17 -10.95 9.26
CA LEU A 225 -5.68 -10.78 10.62
C LEU A 225 -6.38 -12.04 11.13
N PHE A 226 -7.20 -12.69 10.29
CA PHE A 226 -7.86 -13.95 10.65
C PHE A 226 -6.84 -15.06 10.97
N PHE A 227 -5.85 -15.29 10.10
CA PHE A 227 -4.82 -16.30 10.35
C PHE A 227 -3.93 -15.95 11.55
N SER A 228 -3.65 -14.66 11.78
CA SER A 228 -2.92 -14.21 12.96
C SER A 228 -3.68 -14.52 14.26
N PHE A 229 -5.00 -14.33 14.26
CA PHE A 229 -5.87 -14.68 15.38
C PHE A 229 -5.91 -16.19 15.64
N VAL A 230 -6.07 -17.00 14.59
CA VAL A 230 -6.02 -18.48 14.69
C VAL A 230 -4.66 -18.95 15.22
N SER A 231 -3.56 -18.39 14.70
CA SER A 231 -2.19 -18.69 15.16
C SER A 231 -2.00 -18.35 16.65
N LEU A 232 -2.56 -17.21 17.10
CA LEU A 232 -2.53 -16.83 18.52
C LEU A 232 -3.25 -17.87 19.39
N ILE A 233 -4.44 -18.32 18.99
CA ILE A 233 -5.19 -19.38 19.72
C ILE A 233 -4.37 -20.67 19.81
N ILE A 234 -3.81 -21.14 18.70
CA ILE A 234 -2.98 -22.36 18.67
C ILE A 234 -1.78 -22.22 19.59
N THR A 235 -1.12 -21.07 19.56
CA THR A 235 0.02 -20.78 20.45
C THR A 235 -0.37 -20.82 21.93
N LEU A 236 -1.51 -20.22 22.29
CA LEU A 236 -2.02 -20.22 23.67
C LEU A 236 -2.37 -21.65 24.13
N LEU A 237 -2.98 -22.46 23.27
CA LEU A 237 -3.27 -23.87 23.56
C LEU A 237 -1.99 -24.68 23.74
N GLY A 238 -0.97 -24.45 22.91
CA GLY A 238 0.35 -25.07 23.03
C GLY A 238 1.05 -24.71 24.35
N VAL A 239 1.08 -23.42 24.69
CA VAL A 239 1.64 -22.94 25.97
C VAL A 239 0.87 -23.52 27.14
N TYR A 240 -0.47 -23.52 27.10
CA TYR A 240 -1.32 -24.11 28.15
C TYR A 240 -1.03 -25.61 28.37
N SER A 241 -0.92 -26.36 27.26
CA SER A 241 -0.62 -27.79 27.29
C SER A 241 0.79 -28.07 27.90
N ALA A 242 1.79 -27.32 27.44
CA ALA A 242 3.16 -27.44 27.94
C ALA A 242 3.25 -27.15 29.43
N ILE A 243 2.58 -26.07 29.91
CA ILE A 243 2.53 -25.73 31.34
C ILE A 243 1.83 -26.83 32.14
N THR A 244 0.77 -27.42 31.60
CA THR A 244 0.02 -28.50 32.25
C THR A 244 0.93 -29.70 32.49
N LEU A 245 1.62 -30.18 31.46
CA LEU A 245 2.54 -31.31 31.53
C LEU A 245 3.72 -31.03 32.44
N ASP A 246 4.33 -29.84 32.36
CA ASP A 246 5.47 -29.48 33.22
C ASP A 246 5.04 -29.41 34.71
N THR A 247 3.86 -28.89 34.98
CA THR A 247 3.32 -28.79 36.34
C THR A 247 2.94 -30.15 36.90
N GLU A 248 2.40 -31.06 36.13
CA GLU A 248 2.13 -32.45 36.55
C GLU A 248 3.40 -33.19 36.85
N ARG A 249 4.44 -33.05 36.05
CA ARG A 249 5.74 -33.66 36.29
C ARG A 249 6.42 -33.13 37.55
N ARG A 250 6.19 -31.88 37.92
CA ARG A 250 6.82 -31.23 39.11
C ARG A 250 5.88 -31.15 40.31
N GLN A 251 4.74 -31.84 40.31
CA GLN A 251 3.78 -31.79 41.43
C GLN A 251 4.41 -32.14 42.76
N LYS A 252 5.26 -33.17 42.80
CA LYS A 252 5.97 -33.62 44.04
C LYS A 252 6.92 -32.52 44.54
N GLU A 253 7.71 -31.88 43.67
CA GLU A 253 8.58 -30.77 44.02
C GLU A 253 7.80 -29.59 44.63
N VAL A 254 6.66 -29.24 43.98
CA VAL A 254 5.77 -28.18 44.47
C VAL A 254 5.17 -28.53 45.84
N ALA A 255 4.72 -29.79 46.03
CA ALA A 255 4.16 -30.26 47.30
C ALA A 255 5.19 -30.20 48.43
N ILE A 256 6.42 -30.71 48.21
CA ILE A 256 7.50 -30.66 49.19
C ILE A 256 7.86 -29.23 49.57
N ARG A 257 7.96 -28.34 48.60
CA ARG A 257 8.23 -26.92 48.86
C ARG A 257 7.12 -26.23 49.65
N LYS A 258 5.85 -26.55 49.37
CA LYS A 258 4.70 -26.06 50.13
C LYS A 258 4.71 -26.52 51.56
N VAL A 259 5.01 -27.81 51.83
CA VAL A 259 5.13 -28.35 53.19
C VAL A 259 6.28 -27.66 53.95
N ASN A 260 7.35 -27.28 53.23
CA ASN A 260 8.47 -26.52 53.80
C ASN A 260 8.20 -25.00 53.86
N GLY A 261 6.95 -24.54 53.70
CA GLY A 261 6.57 -23.14 53.89
C GLY A 261 6.78 -22.24 52.67
N ALA A 262 7.03 -22.78 51.50
CA ALA A 262 7.18 -21.96 50.30
C ALA A 262 5.83 -21.29 49.92
N GLY A 263 5.86 -19.97 49.79
CA GLY A 263 4.72 -19.18 49.35
C GLY A 263 4.43 -19.29 47.85
N LEU A 264 3.21 -18.98 47.46
CA LEU A 264 2.73 -18.98 46.07
C LEU A 264 3.66 -18.22 45.13
N LYS A 265 4.20 -17.08 45.56
CA LYS A 265 5.14 -16.25 44.79
C LYS A 265 6.41 -17.01 44.38
N GLN A 266 6.96 -17.83 45.30
CA GLN A 266 8.18 -18.60 45.02
C GLN A 266 7.94 -19.72 44.00
N ILE A 267 6.73 -20.33 44.03
CA ILE A 267 6.32 -21.35 43.05
C ILE A 267 6.13 -20.72 41.68
N ILE A 268 5.47 -19.55 41.62
CA ILE A 268 5.30 -18.81 40.36
C ILE A 268 6.66 -18.45 39.75
N ILE A 269 7.58 -17.93 40.51
CA ILE A 269 8.93 -17.55 40.04
C ILE A 269 9.70 -18.76 39.49
N LEU A 270 9.56 -19.94 40.10
CA LEU A 270 10.20 -21.17 39.65
C LEU A 270 9.81 -21.53 38.22
N PHE A 271 8.51 -21.52 37.94
CA PHE A 271 7.99 -21.80 36.60
C PHE A 271 8.25 -20.64 35.62
N ALA A 272 8.01 -19.40 36.04
CA ALA A 272 8.19 -18.22 35.22
C ALA A 272 9.61 -18.11 34.66
N ARG A 273 10.66 -18.48 35.42
CA ARG A 273 12.03 -18.43 34.94
C ARG A 273 12.28 -19.28 33.69
N THR A 274 11.72 -20.49 33.65
CA THR A 274 11.85 -21.39 32.49
C THR A 274 11.15 -20.82 31.28
N TYR A 275 9.92 -20.30 31.42
CA TYR A 275 9.13 -19.77 30.33
C TYR A 275 9.65 -18.42 29.84
N ILE A 276 10.19 -17.56 30.72
CA ILE A 276 10.85 -16.30 30.30
C ILE A 276 12.08 -16.62 29.45
N TYR A 277 12.88 -17.61 29.84
CA TYR A 277 14.04 -18.02 29.03
C TYR A 277 13.61 -18.52 27.63
N GLN A 278 12.57 -19.36 27.55
CA GLN A 278 12.02 -19.82 26.27
C GLN A 278 11.48 -18.68 25.44
N LEU A 279 10.77 -17.70 26.04
CA LEU A 279 10.24 -16.53 25.37
C LEU A 279 11.36 -15.68 24.78
N VAL A 280 12.41 -15.39 25.54
CA VAL A 280 13.56 -14.61 25.09
C VAL A 280 14.28 -15.32 23.93
N LEU A 281 14.50 -16.64 24.05
CA LEU A 281 15.14 -17.44 23.02
C LEU A 281 14.29 -17.44 21.71
N SER A 282 12.99 -17.65 21.85
CA SER A 282 12.07 -17.60 20.70
C SER A 282 12.06 -16.23 20.02
N ALA A 283 12.06 -15.15 20.80
CA ALA A 283 12.12 -13.78 20.26
C ALA A 283 13.46 -13.52 19.56
N ALA A 284 14.57 -13.99 20.11
CA ALA A 284 15.90 -13.84 19.53
C ALA A 284 16.03 -14.54 18.16
N LEU A 285 15.26 -15.60 17.91
CA LEU A 285 15.20 -16.29 16.63
C LEU A 285 14.16 -15.68 15.69
N ALA A 286 12.97 -15.36 16.19
CA ALA A 286 11.85 -14.90 15.37
C ALA A 286 12.05 -13.46 14.86
N PHE A 287 12.56 -12.54 15.67
CA PHE A 287 12.67 -11.13 15.29
C PHE A 287 13.63 -10.88 14.11
N PRO A 288 14.83 -11.46 14.05
CA PRO A 288 15.70 -11.32 12.89
C PRO A 288 15.08 -11.88 11.61
N LEU A 289 14.39 -13.03 11.73
CA LEU A 289 13.71 -13.64 10.58
C LEU A 289 12.55 -12.76 10.08
N CYS A 290 11.70 -12.29 10.99
CA CYS A 290 10.61 -11.36 10.65
C CYS A 290 11.13 -10.06 10.07
N TYR A 291 12.23 -9.51 10.60
CA TYR A 291 12.85 -8.31 10.09
C TYR A 291 13.37 -8.51 8.66
N ALA A 292 14.04 -9.64 8.38
CA ALA A 292 14.52 -9.96 7.02
C ALA A 292 13.36 -10.07 6.02
N ILE A 293 12.27 -10.75 6.37
CA ILE A 293 11.07 -10.87 5.53
C ILE A 293 10.42 -9.48 5.30
N LEU A 294 10.32 -8.67 6.36
CA LEU A 294 9.78 -7.31 6.25
C LEU A 294 10.62 -6.42 5.34
N GLN A 295 11.96 -6.55 5.36
CA GLN A 295 12.82 -5.78 4.47
C GLN A 295 12.62 -6.16 2.99
N LEU A 296 12.44 -7.46 2.69
CA LEU A 296 12.11 -7.90 1.34
C LEU A 296 10.76 -7.31 0.88
N TRP A 297 9.78 -7.27 1.77
CA TRP A 297 8.46 -6.71 1.47
C TRP A 297 8.48 -5.18 1.32
N LYS A 298 9.29 -4.49 2.11
CA LYS A 298 9.45 -3.04 2.04
C LYS A 298 9.90 -2.55 0.67
N ASN A 299 10.75 -3.31 0.00
CA ASN A 299 11.25 -2.94 -1.32
C ASN A 299 10.14 -2.93 -2.40
N MET A 300 8.97 -3.49 -2.12
CA MET A 300 7.82 -3.53 -3.02
C MET A 300 6.84 -2.36 -2.82
N TYR A 301 6.90 -1.63 -1.69
CA TYR A 301 5.93 -0.59 -1.32
C TYR A 301 6.57 0.78 -1.11
N ILE A 302 5.82 1.86 -1.33
CA ILE A 302 6.30 3.25 -1.26
C ILE A 302 6.20 3.83 0.14
N VAL A 303 5.09 3.52 0.81
CA VAL A 303 4.78 4.10 2.12
C VAL A 303 4.98 3.04 3.17
N PHE A 304 5.95 3.27 4.04
CA PHE A 304 6.29 2.36 5.10
C PHE A 304 5.83 2.85 6.46
N PHE A 305 5.39 1.87 7.22
CA PHE A 305 5.30 1.94 8.66
C PHE A 305 6.71 2.06 9.26
N ASN A 306 6.85 2.94 10.23
CA ASN A 306 8.09 3.03 11.00
C ASN A 306 8.23 1.81 11.90
N ASP A 307 9.03 0.83 11.48
CA ASP A 307 9.38 -0.39 12.21
C ASP A 307 10.57 -0.19 13.15
N GLY A 308 10.66 0.99 13.74
CA GLY A 308 11.68 1.31 14.72
C GLY A 308 11.68 0.37 15.93
N PRO A 309 12.71 0.46 16.81
CA PRO A 309 12.84 -0.43 17.96
C PRO A 309 11.60 -0.49 18.85
N LEU A 310 10.86 0.61 18.95
CA LEU A 310 9.63 0.69 19.75
C LEU A 310 8.53 -0.25 19.24
N PHE A 311 8.44 -0.47 17.93
CA PHE A 311 7.50 -1.41 17.33
C PHE A 311 7.80 -2.85 17.77
N TRP A 312 9.05 -3.28 17.67
CA TRP A 312 9.48 -4.62 18.08
C TRP A 312 9.34 -4.87 19.58
N ILE A 313 9.68 -3.86 20.40
CA ILE A 313 9.49 -3.90 21.85
C ILE A 313 8.00 -4.03 22.19
N SER A 314 7.11 -3.31 21.52
CA SER A 314 5.67 -3.38 21.78
C SER A 314 5.10 -4.77 21.50
N ILE A 315 5.50 -5.41 20.40
CA ILE A 315 5.12 -6.78 20.05
C ILE A 315 5.62 -7.75 21.15
N PHE A 316 6.90 -7.62 21.54
CA PHE A 316 7.47 -8.46 22.58
C PHE A 316 6.69 -8.34 23.90
N ILE A 317 6.37 -7.12 24.33
CA ILE A 317 5.62 -6.85 25.56
C ILE A 317 4.22 -7.48 25.49
N ILE A 318 3.51 -7.33 24.38
CA ILE A 318 2.16 -7.90 24.20
C ILE A 318 2.21 -9.42 24.33
N VAL A 319 3.12 -10.09 23.63
CA VAL A 319 3.28 -11.55 23.70
C VAL A 319 3.70 -11.99 25.08
N ALA A 320 4.63 -11.28 25.72
CA ALA A 320 5.08 -11.56 27.08
C ALA A 320 3.95 -11.46 28.11
N VAL A 321 3.12 -10.42 28.02
CA VAL A 321 1.96 -10.23 28.91
C VAL A 321 0.96 -11.36 28.76
N ILE A 322 0.56 -11.71 27.51
CA ILE A 322 -0.40 -12.77 27.23
C ILE A 322 0.13 -14.11 27.75
N THR A 323 1.39 -14.44 27.46
CA THR A 323 2.03 -15.68 27.92
C THR A 323 2.09 -15.71 29.44
N THR A 324 2.51 -14.63 30.09
CA THR A 324 2.62 -14.54 31.56
C THR A 324 1.24 -14.70 32.22
N LEU A 325 0.21 -14.08 31.71
CA LEU A 325 -1.16 -14.24 32.21
C LEU A 325 -1.63 -15.68 32.12
N THR A 326 -1.35 -16.37 31.03
CA THR A 326 -1.68 -17.79 30.83
C THR A 326 -0.97 -18.66 31.82
N ILE A 327 0.33 -18.41 32.10
CA ILE A 327 1.14 -19.11 33.09
C ILE A 327 0.57 -18.90 34.51
N ILE A 328 0.33 -17.64 34.87
CA ILE A 328 -0.17 -17.31 36.21
C ILE A 328 -1.54 -17.98 36.44
N PHE A 329 -2.45 -17.90 35.49
CA PHE A 329 -3.77 -18.51 35.62
C PHE A 329 -3.69 -20.01 35.88
N ARG A 330 -2.82 -20.71 35.18
CA ARG A 330 -2.66 -22.15 35.31
C ARG A 330 -2.00 -22.53 36.65
N ILE A 331 -0.95 -21.82 37.05
CA ILE A 331 -0.25 -22.07 38.34
C ILE A 331 -1.18 -21.79 39.51
N LEU A 332 -2.00 -20.73 39.46
CA LEU A 332 -2.98 -20.46 40.53
C LEU A 332 -4.00 -21.59 40.65
N LYS A 333 -4.43 -22.19 39.57
CA LYS A 333 -5.37 -23.32 39.58
C LYS A 333 -4.74 -24.53 40.30
N ILE A 334 -3.49 -24.85 39.99
CA ILE A 334 -2.78 -25.99 40.59
C ILE A 334 -2.35 -25.71 42.05
N ALA A 335 -1.93 -24.47 42.32
CA ALA A 335 -1.56 -24.10 43.69
C ALA A 335 -2.75 -24.12 44.68
N ARG A 336 -3.98 -24.14 44.20
CA ARG A 336 -5.19 -24.32 45.03
C ARG A 336 -5.50 -25.80 45.33
N THR A 337 -4.90 -26.77 44.63
CA THR A 337 -5.10 -28.20 44.91
C THR A 337 -4.44 -28.57 46.25
N ASN A 338 -5.11 -29.42 47.02
CA ASN A 338 -4.67 -29.81 48.36
C ASN A 338 -3.42 -30.70 48.28
N PRO A 339 -2.27 -30.33 48.95
CA PRO A 339 -1.06 -31.12 48.88
C PRO A 339 -1.23 -32.54 49.43
N ALA A 340 -2.17 -32.76 50.37
CA ALA A 340 -2.44 -34.08 50.96
C ALA A 340 -3.03 -35.09 49.98
N GLU A 341 -3.84 -34.63 48.96
CA GLU A 341 -4.39 -35.51 47.94
C GLU A 341 -3.33 -35.93 46.91
N VAL A 342 -2.34 -35.06 46.63
CA VAL A 342 -1.26 -35.35 45.68
C VAL A 342 -0.29 -36.42 46.24
N ILE A 343 -0.11 -36.47 47.55
CA ILE A 343 0.79 -37.46 48.22
C ILE A 343 0.09 -38.79 48.48
N LYS A 344 -1.25 -38.77 48.59
CA LYS A 344 -2.05 -39.96 48.91
C LYS A 344 -2.42 -40.83 47.68
N ASN A 345 -2.36 -40.34 46.49
CA ASN A 345 -2.72 -41.04 45.25
C ASN A 345 -1.52 -41.81 44.62
N GLU A 346 -0.61 -42.29 45.44
CA GLU A 346 0.31 -43.41 45.22
C GLU A 346 -0.05 -44.53 46.21
#